data_7d02edcb6e89c04cdafd86fcce152f49
#
_entry.id   7d02edcb6e89c04cdafd86fcce152f49
#
_cell.length_a   1.000
_cell.length_b   1.000
_cell.length_c   1.000
_cell.angle_alpha   90.00
_cell.angle_beta   90.00
_cell.angle_gamma   90.00
#
_symmetry.space_group_name_H-M   'P 1'
#
loop_
_entity.id
_entity.type
_entity.pdbx_description
1 polymer ?
#
loop_
_entity_poly.entity_id
_entity_poly.type
_entity_poly.pdbx_seq_one_letter_code
_entity_poly.pdbx_strand_id
1 'polypeptide(L)'
;GIWSNSVIDYGCRIGNNVKIHTNVYVAQFTTIEDDAFLAPGVTIANDMRPLCAECTHAGGPTIKRGARIGVNVTILPGVTVGEYALVGAGSVVTKDVPPHAVVYGNPARVATTVDDIDCPLHPGEKAYVNGLKNNCGAH
;
A
#
# COMPACT_ATOMS: atom_id res chain seq x y z
N GLY A 1 -3.10 -13.20 5.34
CA GLY A 1 -4.08 -13.88 4.50
C GLY A 1 -4.09 -13.33 3.08
N ILE A 2 -4.25 -14.23 2.13
CA ILE A 2 -4.35 -13.89 0.70
C ILE A 2 -5.70 -14.39 0.22
N TRP A 3 -6.53 -13.49 -0.35
CA TRP A 3 -7.87 -13.81 -0.81
C TRP A 3 -7.90 -14.25 -2.28
N SER A 4 -9.08 -14.59 -2.76
CA SER A 4 -9.31 -15.23 -4.06
C SER A 4 -8.80 -14.42 -5.25
N ASN A 5 -8.32 -15.13 -6.27
CA ASN A 5 -7.86 -14.57 -7.55
C ASN A 5 -6.70 -13.58 -7.43
N SER A 6 -5.98 -13.60 -6.31
CA SER A 6 -4.77 -12.82 -6.17
C SER A 6 -3.56 -13.62 -6.63
N VAL A 7 -2.61 -12.94 -7.24
CA VAL A 7 -1.38 -13.53 -7.75
C VAL A 7 -0.20 -12.86 -7.08
N ILE A 8 0.63 -13.65 -6.43
CA ILE A 8 1.94 -13.25 -5.92
C ILE A 8 2.96 -13.89 -6.83
N ASP A 9 3.64 -13.07 -7.60
CA ASP A 9 4.62 -13.56 -8.55
C ASP A 9 5.93 -13.95 -7.86
N TYR A 10 6.85 -14.57 -8.60
CA TYR A 10 8.06 -15.12 -8.00
C TYR A 10 9.01 -14.04 -7.46
N GLY A 11 9.88 -14.43 -6.55
CA GLY A 11 10.89 -13.53 -5.97
C GLY A 11 10.35 -12.52 -4.97
N CYS A 12 9.07 -12.57 -4.63
CA CYS A 12 8.49 -11.68 -3.63
C CYS A 12 8.84 -12.08 -2.21
N ARG A 13 8.91 -11.08 -1.33
CA ARG A 13 9.06 -11.27 0.11
C ARG A 13 7.84 -10.69 0.80
N ILE A 14 7.11 -11.56 1.51
CA ILE A 14 5.88 -11.18 2.20
C ILE A 14 6.09 -11.42 3.70
N GLY A 15 5.93 -10.37 4.49
CA GLY A 15 6.08 -10.44 5.93
C GLY A 15 4.91 -11.09 6.66
N ASN A 16 4.85 -10.89 7.97
CA ASN A 16 3.84 -11.46 8.85
C ASN A 16 2.59 -10.58 8.90
N ASN A 17 1.42 -11.19 9.09
CA ASN A 17 0.13 -10.51 9.24
C ASN A 17 -0.25 -9.62 8.04
N VAL A 18 0.33 -9.85 6.88
CA VAL A 18 -0.04 -9.13 5.66
C VAL A 18 -1.41 -9.60 5.19
N LYS A 19 -2.26 -8.65 4.81
CA LYS A 19 -3.59 -8.90 4.25
C LYS A 19 -3.62 -8.47 2.80
N ILE A 20 -3.78 -9.42 1.89
CA ILE A 20 -3.88 -9.19 0.46
C ILE A 20 -5.28 -9.65 0.03
N HIS A 21 -6.11 -8.69 -0.33
CA HIS A 21 -7.49 -8.97 -0.70
C HIS A 21 -7.62 -9.52 -2.12
N THR A 22 -8.86 -9.64 -2.59
CA THR A 22 -9.22 -10.26 -3.85
C THR A 22 -8.69 -9.48 -5.06
N ASN A 23 -8.28 -10.22 -6.10
CA ASN A 23 -7.84 -9.65 -7.39
C ASN A 23 -6.63 -8.71 -7.28
N VAL A 24 -5.72 -8.98 -6.38
CA VAL A 24 -4.47 -8.24 -6.26
C VAL A 24 -3.40 -8.92 -7.10
N TYR A 25 -2.63 -8.13 -7.84
CA TYR A 25 -1.42 -8.61 -8.51
C TYR A 25 -0.18 -8.02 -7.85
N VAL A 26 0.69 -8.89 -7.37
CA VAL A 26 1.99 -8.51 -6.80
C VAL A 26 3.07 -8.97 -7.75
N ALA A 27 3.72 -8.02 -8.42
CA ALA A 27 4.75 -8.30 -9.41
C ALA A 27 6.02 -8.89 -8.78
N GLN A 28 6.86 -9.48 -9.62
CA GLN A 28 8.11 -10.11 -9.21
C GLN A 28 8.99 -9.17 -8.38
N PHE A 29 9.69 -9.72 -7.41
CA PHE A 29 10.66 -9.03 -6.56
C PHE A 29 10.08 -7.90 -5.70
N THR A 30 8.78 -7.87 -5.52
CA THR A 30 8.13 -6.96 -4.57
C THR A 30 8.42 -7.40 -3.13
N THR A 31 8.68 -6.45 -2.26
CA THR A 31 8.78 -6.68 -0.81
C THR A 31 7.59 -6.05 -0.11
N ILE A 32 6.88 -6.84 0.68
CA ILE A 32 5.78 -6.36 1.51
C ILE A 32 6.11 -6.70 2.96
N GLU A 33 6.30 -5.67 3.78
CA GLU A 33 6.66 -5.85 5.18
C GLU A 33 5.44 -6.19 6.05
N ASP A 34 5.69 -6.47 7.31
CA ASP A 34 4.68 -6.91 8.27
C ASP A 34 3.50 -5.95 8.36
N ASP A 35 2.33 -6.48 8.65
CA ASP A 35 1.12 -5.73 8.95
C ASP A 35 0.59 -4.86 7.80
N ALA A 36 1.13 -4.99 6.60
CA ALA A 36 0.63 -4.24 5.43
C ALA A 36 -0.74 -4.74 4.99
N PHE A 37 -1.51 -3.83 4.41
CA PHE A 37 -2.86 -4.10 3.92
C PHE A 37 -2.99 -3.67 2.47
N LEU A 38 -3.34 -4.60 1.60
CA LEU A 38 -3.62 -4.35 0.19
C LEU A 38 -5.10 -4.66 -0.09
N ALA A 39 -5.86 -3.62 -0.42
CA ALA A 39 -7.29 -3.71 -0.71
C ALA A 39 -7.54 -4.40 -2.06
N PRO A 40 -8.80 -4.81 -2.34
CA PRO A 40 -9.12 -5.45 -3.61
C PRO A 40 -8.68 -4.67 -4.84
N GLY A 41 -8.15 -5.38 -5.82
CA GLY A 41 -7.78 -4.81 -7.11
C GLY A 41 -6.48 -4.02 -7.16
N VAL A 42 -5.69 -3.99 -6.09
CA VAL A 42 -4.36 -3.37 -6.11
C VAL A 42 -3.48 -4.06 -7.13
N THR A 43 -2.80 -3.27 -7.95
CA THR A 43 -1.87 -3.76 -8.96
C THR A 43 -0.48 -3.17 -8.76
N ILE A 44 0.49 -4.03 -8.56
CA ILE A 44 1.89 -3.64 -8.38
C ILE A 44 2.67 -4.00 -9.63
N ALA A 45 3.38 -3.02 -10.21
CA ALA A 45 4.22 -3.21 -11.38
C ALA A 45 5.71 -3.16 -11.01
N ASN A 46 6.55 -3.87 -11.76
CA ASN A 46 7.98 -3.95 -11.49
C ASN A 46 8.88 -3.66 -12.68
N ASP A 47 8.31 -3.38 -13.84
CA ASP A 47 9.11 -3.11 -15.04
C ASP A 47 8.68 -1.80 -15.71
N MET A 48 9.53 -0.79 -15.60
CA MET A 48 9.30 0.53 -16.19
C MET A 48 9.42 0.50 -17.72
N ARG A 49 10.10 -0.47 -18.24
CA ARG A 49 10.38 -0.65 -19.67
C ARG A 49 10.16 -2.11 -20.06
N PRO A 50 8.91 -2.57 -20.13
CA PRO A 50 8.63 -3.94 -20.54
C PRO A 50 9.31 -4.24 -21.87
N LEU A 51 9.89 -5.26 -21.92
CA LEU A 51 10.39 -6.52 -21.50
C LEU A 51 11.90 -6.47 -21.15
N CYS A 52 12.28 -5.69 -20.20
CA CYS A 52 13.66 -5.55 -19.77
C CYS A 52 13.92 -6.45 -18.55
N ALA A 53 14.74 -7.48 -18.71
CA ALA A 53 15.02 -8.44 -17.62
C ALA A 53 15.69 -7.77 -16.41
N GLU A 54 16.62 -6.85 -16.64
CA GLU A 54 17.29 -6.13 -15.55
C GLU A 54 16.31 -5.20 -14.81
N CYS A 55 15.45 -4.52 -15.57
CA CYS A 55 14.43 -3.65 -14.98
C CYS A 55 13.45 -4.43 -14.12
N THR A 56 13.02 -5.60 -14.57
CA THR A 56 12.14 -6.49 -13.82
C THR A 56 12.75 -6.89 -12.48
N HIS A 57 14.02 -7.28 -12.49
CA HIS A 57 14.72 -7.71 -11.28
C HIS A 57 14.92 -6.55 -10.29
N ALA A 58 15.25 -5.36 -10.77
CA ALA A 58 15.54 -4.19 -9.94
C ALA A 58 14.29 -3.37 -9.58
N GLY A 59 13.18 -3.55 -10.29
CA GLY A 59 12.02 -2.68 -10.22
C GLY A 59 10.96 -3.06 -9.21
N GLY A 60 11.15 -4.09 -8.40
CA GLY A 60 10.16 -4.50 -7.41
C GLY A 60 9.94 -3.42 -6.35
N PRO A 61 8.69 -2.95 -6.18
CA PRO A 61 8.37 -1.99 -5.14
C PRO A 61 8.57 -2.54 -3.73
N THR A 62 8.63 -1.64 -2.76
CA THR A 62 8.64 -1.98 -1.34
C THR A 62 7.46 -1.34 -0.65
N ILE A 63 6.63 -2.17 -0.03
CA ILE A 63 5.51 -1.74 0.81
C ILE A 63 5.96 -1.92 2.26
N LYS A 64 6.17 -0.81 2.94
CA LYS A 64 6.70 -0.82 4.30
C LYS A 64 5.65 -1.25 5.32
N ARG A 65 6.13 -1.54 6.53
CA ARG A 65 5.31 -2.01 7.63
C ARG A 65 4.05 -1.17 7.84
N GLY A 66 2.93 -1.85 8.00
CA GLY A 66 1.66 -1.21 8.33
C GLY A 66 1.08 -0.29 7.26
N ALA A 67 1.70 -0.19 6.08
CA ALA A 67 1.14 0.60 4.99
C ALA A 67 -0.21 0.05 4.53
N ARG A 68 -1.11 0.94 4.16
CA ARG A 68 -2.48 0.60 3.75
C ARG A 68 -2.70 1.10 2.34
N ILE A 69 -2.95 0.17 1.43
CA ILE A 69 -3.13 0.47 0.02
C ILE A 69 -4.61 0.29 -0.33
N GLY A 70 -5.25 1.37 -0.75
CA GLY A 70 -6.68 1.40 -1.05
C GLY A 70 -7.08 0.62 -2.30
N VAL A 71 -8.39 0.49 -2.50
CA VAL A 71 -8.98 -0.26 -3.62
C VAL A 71 -8.50 0.26 -4.97
N ASN A 72 -8.14 -0.65 -5.88
CA ASN A 72 -7.75 -0.34 -7.27
C ASN A 72 -6.57 0.65 -7.40
N VAL A 73 -5.68 0.68 -6.43
CA VAL A 73 -4.46 1.46 -6.51
C VAL A 73 -3.46 0.79 -7.44
N THR A 74 -2.78 1.59 -8.24
CA THR A 74 -1.64 1.16 -9.05
C THR A 74 -0.35 1.69 -8.44
N ILE A 75 0.62 0.79 -8.22
CA ILE A 75 1.95 1.16 -7.72
C ILE A 75 2.98 0.90 -8.82
N LEU A 76 3.68 1.95 -9.23
CA LEU A 76 4.66 1.88 -10.30
C LEU A 76 5.99 1.26 -9.83
N PRO A 77 6.81 0.77 -10.78
CA PRO A 77 8.08 0.13 -10.45
C PRO A 77 9.01 1.01 -9.61
N GLY A 78 9.74 0.39 -8.69
CA GLY A 78 10.75 1.04 -7.87
C GLY A 78 10.22 1.92 -6.73
N VAL A 79 8.91 2.04 -6.58
CA VAL A 79 8.30 2.88 -5.54
C VAL A 79 8.44 2.23 -4.18
N THR A 80 8.76 3.03 -3.17
CA THR A 80 8.67 2.67 -1.76
C THR A 80 7.49 3.39 -1.12
N VAL A 81 6.54 2.62 -0.58
CA VAL A 81 5.45 3.16 0.24
C VAL A 81 5.88 3.10 1.70
N GLY A 82 5.98 4.25 2.34
CA GLY A 82 6.50 4.37 3.69
C GLY A 82 5.65 3.73 4.77
N GLU A 83 6.24 3.52 5.93
CA GLU A 83 5.58 2.88 7.07
C GLU A 83 4.28 3.60 7.45
N TYR A 84 3.24 2.82 7.69
CA TYR A 84 1.92 3.31 8.12
C TYR A 84 1.28 4.34 7.19
N ALA A 85 1.77 4.50 5.98
CA ALA A 85 1.16 5.36 4.98
C ALA A 85 -0.22 4.82 4.55
N LEU A 86 -1.05 5.72 4.06
CA LEU A 86 -2.35 5.39 3.49
C LEU A 86 -2.41 5.91 2.06
N VAL A 87 -2.68 5.01 1.12
CA VAL A 87 -2.89 5.36 -0.28
C VAL A 87 -4.38 5.27 -0.59
N GLY A 88 -4.98 6.38 -0.98
CA GLY A 88 -6.40 6.45 -1.29
C GLY A 88 -6.79 5.62 -2.51
N ALA A 89 -8.04 5.13 -2.52
CA ALA A 89 -8.56 4.28 -3.58
C ALA A 89 -8.41 4.93 -4.97
N GLY A 90 -8.08 4.11 -5.97
CA GLY A 90 -7.97 4.54 -7.35
C GLY A 90 -6.74 5.37 -7.68
N SER A 91 -5.83 5.55 -6.74
CA SER A 91 -4.61 6.34 -6.94
C SER A 91 -3.59 5.64 -7.81
N VAL A 92 -2.75 6.43 -8.48
CA VAL A 92 -1.56 5.95 -9.19
C VAL A 92 -0.32 6.50 -8.50
N VAL A 93 0.40 5.62 -7.81
CA VAL A 93 1.59 5.98 -7.05
C VAL A 93 2.81 5.94 -7.95
N THR A 94 3.33 7.11 -8.29
CA THR A 94 4.44 7.28 -9.23
C THR A 94 5.77 7.59 -8.56
N LYS A 95 5.74 7.98 -7.29
CA LYS A 95 6.92 8.35 -6.48
C LYS A 95 6.80 7.75 -5.08
N ASP A 96 7.90 7.72 -4.37
CA ASP A 96 7.92 7.24 -2.99
C ASP A 96 6.92 8.01 -2.13
N VAL A 97 6.28 7.27 -1.23
CA VAL A 97 5.32 7.82 -0.28
C VAL A 97 6.00 7.92 1.08
N PRO A 98 6.04 9.11 1.68
CA PRO A 98 6.64 9.27 3.02
C PRO A 98 5.93 8.45 4.08
N PRO A 99 6.64 8.04 5.15
CA PRO A 99 5.99 7.39 6.29
C PRO A 99 4.84 8.24 6.84
N HIS A 100 3.76 7.57 7.28
CA HIS A 100 2.57 8.20 7.86
C HIS A 100 1.83 9.17 6.95
N ALA A 101 2.22 9.30 5.68
CA ALA A 101 1.53 10.19 4.75
C ALA A 101 0.22 9.59 4.24
N VAL A 102 -0.74 10.44 3.99
CA VAL A 102 -1.95 10.13 3.21
C VAL A 102 -1.74 10.70 1.82
N VAL A 103 -1.77 9.84 0.81
CA VAL A 103 -1.64 10.25 -0.59
C VAL A 103 -2.83 9.77 -1.39
N TYR A 104 -3.25 10.53 -2.39
CA TYR A 104 -4.24 10.08 -3.36
C TYR A 104 -4.16 10.88 -4.65
N GLY A 105 -4.80 10.35 -5.67
CA GLY A 105 -4.91 10.95 -6.99
C GLY A 105 -4.05 10.26 -8.04
N ASN A 106 -4.04 10.82 -9.24
CA ASN A 106 -3.22 10.38 -10.37
C ASN A 106 -2.56 11.60 -11.04
N PRO A 107 -1.26 11.81 -10.83
CA PRO A 107 -0.39 11.08 -9.93
C PRO A 107 -0.75 11.35 -8.45
N ALA A 108 -0.50 10.39 -7.60
CA ALA A 108 -0.78 10.52 -6.17
C ALA A 108 0.07 11.64 -5.55
N ARG A 109 -0.56 12.44 -4.70
CA ARG A 109 0.06 13.56 -3.99
C ARG A 109 -0.23 13.47 -2.50
N VAL A 110 0.71 13.94 -1.69
CA VAL A 110 0.52 14.03 -0.25
C VAL A 110 -0.58 15.05 0.07
N ALA A 111 -1.59 14.61 0.81
CA ALA A 111 -2.70 15.44 1.25
C ALA A 111 -2.61 15.80 2.74
N THR A 112 -2.26 14.83 3.56
CA THR A 112 -2.18 14.97 5.02
C THR A 112 -1.36 13.83 5.62
N THR A 113 -1.44 13.65 6.93
CA THR A 113 -0.87 12.48 7.63
C THR A 113 -1.99 11.60 8.17
N VAL A 114 -1.69 10.31 8.39
CA VAL A 114 -2.70 9.37 8.91
C VAL A 114 -3.19 9.77 10.31
N ASP A 115 -2.35 10.41 11.11
CA ASP A 115 -2.72 10.84 12.46
C ASP A 115 -3.70 12.01 12.47
N ASP A 116 -3.88 12.68 11.35
CA ASP A 116 -4.85 13.78 11.18
C ASP A 116 -6.22 13.31 10.70
N ILE A 117 -6.39 12.01 10.43
CA ILE A 117 -7.67 11.47 9.97
C ILE A 117 -8.61 11.29 11.16
N ASP A 118 -9.77 11.94 11.09
CA ASP A 118 -10.82 11.79 12.10
C ASP A 118 -11.61 10.49 11.87
N CYS A 119 -12.11 9.92 12.95
CA CYS A 119 -13.03 8.79 12.87
C CYS A 119 -14.37 9.28 12.28
N PRO A 120 -14.84 8.68 11.18
CA PRO A 120 -16.06 9.19 10.54
C PRO A 120 -17.33 8.98 11.34
N LEU A 121 -17.32 8.06 12.31
CA LEU A 121 -18.49 7.71 13.11
C LEU A 121 -18.46 8.30 14.53
N HIS A 122 -17.32 8.78 14.97
CA HIS A 122 -17.12 9.26 16.34
C HIS A 122 -16.41 10.61 16.31
N PRO A 123 -17.17 11.72 16.22
CA PRO A 123 -16.59 13.06 16.16
C PRO A 123 -15.64 13.33 17.33
N GLY A 124 -14.51 13.96 17.03
CA GLY A 124 -13.50 14.29 18.04
C GLY A 124 -12.49 13.18 18.31
N GLU A 125 -12.69 11.99 17.75
CA GLU A 125 -11.73 10.88 17.86
C GLU A 125 -10.93 10.72 16.56
N LYS A 126 -9.66 10.34 16.70
CA LYS A 126 -8.79 10.05 15.54
C LYS A 126 -8.96 8.60 15.08
N ALA A 127 -8.96 8.38 13.78
CA ALA A 127 -9.00 7.03 13.21
C ALA A 127 -7.72 6.25 13.46
N TYR A 128 -6.58 6.95 13.55
CA TYR A 128 -5.26 6.37 13.79
C TYR A 128 -4.50 7.16 14.85
N VAL A 129 -3.69 6.47 15.62
CA VAL A 129 -2.76 7.06 16.60
C VAL A 129 -1.39 6.43 16.37
N ASN A 130 -0.37 7.25 16.14
CA ASN A 130 0.99 6.80 15.78
C ASN A 130 1.00 5.80 14.60
N GLY A 131 0.15 6.06 13.59
CA GLY A 131 0.00 5.19 12.44
C GLY A 131 -0.82 3.92 12.70
N LEU A 132 -1.11 3.58 13.94
CA LEU A 132 -1.89 2.40 14.31
C LEU A 132 -3.38 2.72 14.37
N LYS A 133 -4.21 1.76 13.98
CA LYS A 133 -5.65 1.94 14.05
C LYS A 133 -6.09 2.21 15.49
N ASN A 134 -6.82 3.28 15.67
CA ASN A 134 -7.47 3.58 16.93
C ASN A 134 -8.86 2.92 16.98
N ASN A 135 -9.20 2.30 18.10
CA ASN A 135 -10.53 1.74 18.31
C ASN A 135 -11.52 2.85 18.74
N CYS A 136 -11.76 3.79 17.84
CA CYS A 136 -12.70 4.88 18.13
C CYS A 136 -14.10 4.31 18.42
N GLY A 137 -14.77 4.88 19.43
CA GLY A 137 -16.07 4.39 19.90
C GLY A 137 -16.01 3.17 20.82
N ALA A 138 -14.84 2.65 21.16
CA ALA A 138 -14.67 1.48 22.02
C ALA A 138 -14.49 1.84 23.52
N HIS A 139 -15.18 2.83 23.98
CA HIS A 139 -15.09 3.31 25.38
C HIS A 139 -16.18 2.74 26.25
#